data_9ad761dfcfebb3e7790a85d0a40d4d8e
#
_entry.id   9ad761dfcfebb3e7790a85d0a40d4d8e
#
_cell.length_a   1.000
_cell.length_b   1.000
_cell.length_c   1.000
_cell.angle_alpha   90.00
_cell.angle_beta   90.00
_cell.angle_gamma   90.00
#
_symmetry.space_group_name_H-M   'P 1'
#
loop_
_entity.id
_entity.type
_entity.pdbx_description
1 polymer ?
#
loop_
_entity_poly.entity_id
_entity_poly.type
_entity_poly.pdbx_seq_one_letter_code
_entity_poly.pdbx_strand_id
1 'polypeptide(L)'
;MASLSAEEKYSVYAGLMKIGVLMWCDELTAEKYGNTSYKINKLYCDKHGYDLVFSSEKRHDRDDLAWEKVPMVIEHIKKYDYVIWIDADAHFYIDKGPMEDVIMEHPSSHFIFSEDIPDIPPEFIAEGCLSINTGLFIVKNTPESEEILNKWAYDDDLFNLRLSCWDQGVVNKMYVTNTCRLRDQSVVLPYNVLQNFEMETKHDPYIRHLAGGVKHKGHGIEKMFRRYLKQIEQDN
;
A
#
# COMPACT_ATOMS: atom_id res chain seq x y z
N MET A 1 -18.70 0.27 36.65
CA MET A 1 -18.71 0.40 35.18
C MET A 1 -18.40 -0.98 34.62
N ALA A 2 -19.30 -1.56 33.82
CA ALA A 2 -19.02 -2.85 33.15
C ALA A 2 -17.84 -2.68 32.21
N SER A 3 -16.87 -3.60 32.26
CA SER A 3 -15.77 -3.61 31.32
C SER A 3 -16.31 -4.10 29.96
N LEU A 4 -16.06 -3.34 28.89
CA LEU A 4 -16.39 -3.76 27.55
C LEU A 4 -15.73 -5.11 27.22
N SER A 5 -16.44 -5.98 26.50
CA SER A 5 -15.89 -7.20 25.92
C SER A 5 -14.76 -6.90 24.94
N ALA A 6 -13.98 -7.91 24.56
CA ALA A 6 -12.93 -7.74 23.55
C ALA A 6 -13.50 -7.26 22.20
N GLU A 7 -14.67 -7.79 21.79
CA GLU A 7 -15.36 -7.39 20.54
C GLU A 7 -15.89 -5.95 20.62
N GLU A 8 -16.45 -5.53 21.74
CA GLU A 8 -16.91 -4.15 21.94
C GLU A 8 -15.74 -3.17 21.91
N LYS A 9 -14.61 -3.52 22.55
CA LYS A 9 -13.38 -2.71 22.47
C LYS A 9 -12.88 -2.63 21.03
N TYR A 10 -12.83 -3.76 20.30
CA TYR A 10 -12.45 -3.82 18.90
C TYR A 10 -13.31 -2.85 18.07
N SER A 11 -14.63 -2.97 18.14
CA SER A 11 -15.56 -2.11 17.41
C SER A 11 -15.39 -0.62 17.71
N VAL A 12 -15.17 -0.27 18.99
CA VAL A 12 -14.94 1.12 19.41
C VAL A 12 -13.59 1.64 18.88
N TYR A 13 -12.50 0.86 18.98
CA TYR A 13 -11.19 1.30 18.48
C TYR A 13 -11.15 1.39 16.96
N ALA A 14 -11.72 0.43 16.25
CA ALA A 14 -11.81 0.45 14.79
C ALA A 14 -12.57 1.69 14.31
N GLY A 15 -13.71 2.00 14.91
CA GLY A 15 -14.52 3.16 14.52
C GLY A 15 -13.93 4.54 14.90
N LEU A 16 -12.82 4.57 15.64
CA LEU A 16 -12.11 5.81 16.01
C LEU A 16 -10.81 6.02 15.23
N MET A 17 -10.32 5.01 14.51
CA MET A 17 -9.10 5.14 13.74
C MET A 17 -9.28 6.10 12.57
N LYS A 18 -8.39 7.07 12.47
CA LYS A 18 -8.31 7.95 11.30
C LYS A 18 -7.32 7.37 10.29
N ILE A 19 -7.84 6.86 9.16
CA ILE A 19 -7.04 6.23 8.11
C ILE A 19 -6.99 7.13 6.88
N GLY A 20 -5.78 7.37 6.38
CA GLY A 20 -5.53 8.02 5.10
C GLY A 20 -5.03 7.03 4.06
N VAL A 21 -5.67 6.99 2.90
CA VAL A 21 -5.20 6.24 1.73
C VAL A 21 -4.50 7.21 0.80
N LEU A 22 -3.25 6.94 0.46
CA LEU A 22 -2.43 7.82 -0.39
C LEU A 22 -2.11 7.13 -1.71
N MET A 23 -2.27 7.87 -2.79
CA MET A 23 -2.01 7.43 -4.15
C MET A 23 -1.32 8.54 -4.93
N TRP A 24 -0.27 8.20 -5.67
CA TRP A 24 0.45 9.14 -6.53
C TRP A 24 0.68 8.55 -7.93
N CYS A 25 0.60 9.39 -8.95
CA CYS A 25 1.16 9.11 -10.27
C CYS A 25 1.37 10.41 -11.05
N ASP A 26 2.23 10.37 -12.06
CA ASP A 26 2.40 11.48 -12.98
C ASP A 26 1.15 11.69 -13.86
N GLU A 27 1.07 12.84 -14.53
CA GLU A 27 -0.08 13.21 -15.37
C GLU A 27 -0.36 12.18 -16.48
N LEU A 28 0.71 11.66 -17.11
CA LEU A 28 0.57 10.69 -18.19
C LEU A 28 -0.02 9.35 -17.69
N THR A 29 0.40 8.89 -16.53
CA THR A 29 -0.14 7.70 -15.87
C THR A 29 -1.57 7.95 -15.39
N ALA A 30 -1.85 9.15 -14.86
CA ALA A 30 -3.19 9.56 -14.45
C ALA A 30 -4.17 9.47 -15.63
N GLU A 31 -3.82 9.99 -16.80
CA GLU A 31 -4.65 9.92 -18.00
C GLU A 31 -4.86 8.48 -18.49
N LYS A 32 -3.82 7.64 -18.44
CA LYS A 32 -3.90 6.26 -18.95
C LYS A 32 -4.75 5.34 -18.08
N TYR A 33 -4.61 5.42 -16.75
CA TYR A 33 -5.33 4.54 -15.82
C TYR A 33 -5.44 5.06 -14.38
N GLY A 34 -4.57 5.97 -13.93
CA GLY A 34 -4.54 6.43 -12.55
C GLY A 34 -5.85 7.07 -12.10
N ASN A 35 -6.48 7.89 -12.98
CA ASN A 35 -7.79 8.49 -12.70
C ASN A 35 -8.90 7.45 -12.53
N THR A 36 -8.85 6.35 -13.27
CA THR A 36 -9.83 5.25 -13.14
C THR A 36 -9.58 4.45 -11.87
N SER A 37 -8.32 4.17 -11.55
CA SER A 37 -7.91 3.52 -10.31
C SER A 37 -8.34 4.36 -9.09
N TYR A 38 -8.12 5.67 -9.14
CA TYR A 38 -8.61 6.61 -8.12
C TYR A 38 -10.12 6.50 -7.90
N LYS A 39 -10.92 6.44 -8.96
CA LYS A 39 -12.39 6.32 -8.83
C LYS A 39 -12.80 5.01 -8.14
N ILE A 40 -12.13 3.90 -8.44
CA ILE A 40 -12.37 2.62 -7.76
C ILE A 40 -12.01 2.73 -6.28
N ASN A 41 -10.80 3.22 -5.99
CA ASN A 41 -10.32 3.39 -4.64
C ASN A 41 -11.19 4.35 -3.82
N LYS A 42 -11.74 5.38 -4.47
CA LYS A 42 -12.69 6.32 -3.86
C LYS A 42 -13.98 5.64 -3.41
N LEU A 43 -14.52 4.69 -4.19
CA LEU A 43 -15.71 3.94 -3.80
C LEU A 43 -15.48 3.13 -2.51
N TYR A 44 -14.32 2.46 -2.42
CA TYR A 44 -13.95 1.73 -1.22
C TYR A 44 -13.71 2.66 -0.03
N CYS A 45 -12.96 3.74 -0.22
CA CYS A 45 -12.69 4.71 0.83
C CYS A 45 -13.97 5.37 1.37
N ASP A 46 -14.90 5.74 0.48
CA ASP A 46 -16.19 6.32 0.88
C ASP A 46 -17.04 5.34 1.68
N LYS A 47 -17.05 4.07 1.30
CA LYS A 47 -17.75 3.00 2.03
C LYS A 47 -17.24 2.85 3.46
N HIS A 48 -15.94 2.99 3.69
CA HIS A 48 -15.30 2.75 4.99
C HIS A 48 -14.93 4.04 5.75
N GLY A 49 -15.19 5.22 5.17
CA GLY A 49 -14.93 6.50 5.82
C GLY A 49 -13.45 6.91 5.82
N TYR A 50 -12.66 6.46 4.85
CA TYR A 50 -11.25 6.82 4.72
C TYR A 50 -11.07 8.08 3.89
N ASP A 51 -10.07 8.89 4.25
CA ASP A 51 -9.61 9.97 3.41
C ASP A 51 -8.76 9.40 2.26
N LEU A 52 -9.11 9.69 1.00
CA LEU A 52 -8.31 9.35 -0.16
C LEU A 52 -7.61 10.59 -0.70
N VAL A 53 -6.28 10.58 -0.68
CA VAL A 53 -5.43 11.66 -1.21
C VAL A 53 -4.76 11.16 -2.48
N PHE A 54 -5.03 11.85 -3.59
CA PHE A 54 -4.39 11.59 -4.88
C PHE A 54 -3.59 12.81 -5.32
N SER A 55 -2.33 12.62 -5.70
CA SER A 55 -1.41 13.69 -6.09
C SER A 55 -0.60 13.31 -7.31
N SER A 56 -0.25 14.33 -8.12
CA SER A 56 0.78 14.23 -9.17
C SER A 56 1.94 15.20 -8.91
N GLU A 57 1.97 15.83 -7.74
CA GLU A 57 3.01 16.78 -7.35
C GLU A 57 4.31 16.04 -7.04
N LYS A 58 5.41 16.50 -7.61
CA LYS A 58 6.75 15.98 -7.34
C LYS A 58 7.29 16.50 -6.00
N ARG A 59 7.94 15.62 -5.23
CA ARG A 59 8.51 15.88 -3.91
C ARG A 59 10.01 15.70 -3.84
N HIS A 60 10.62 15.21 -4.91
CA HIS A 60 12.07 15.03 -5.00
C HIS A 60 12.58 15.19 -6.45
N ASP A 61 13.90 15.35 -6.59
CA ASP A 61 14.58 15.53 -7.87
C ASP A 61 15.18 14.22 -8.45
N ARG A 62 14.81 13.06 -7.91
CA ARG A 62 15.27 11.77 -8.43
C ARG A 62 14.58 11.46 -9.76
N ASP A 63 15.29 10.83 -10.68
CA ASP A 63 14.80 10.54 -12.03
C ASP A 63 13.63 9.55 -12.05
N ASP A 64 13.59 8.63 -11.07
CA ASP A 64 12.55 7.60 -11.02
C ASP A 64 11.36 8.00 -10.15
N LEU A 65 10.18 7.92 -10.74
CA LEU A 65 8.91 8.33 -10.12
C LEU A 65 8.46 7.41 -8.96
N ALA A 66 9.00 6.21 -8.86
CA ALA A 66 8.70 5.29 -7.75
C ALA A 66 9.09 5.88 -6.38
N TRP A 67 10.05 6.82 -6.37
CA TRP A 67 10.51 7.49 -5.15
C TRP A 67 9.53 8.52 -4.58
N GLU A 68 8.48 8.90 -5.31
CA GLU A 68 7.48 9.88 -4.82
C GLU A 68 6.64 9.34 -3.65
N LYS A 69 6.48 8.02 -3.54
CA LYS A 69 5.61 7.41 -2.54
C LYS A 69 6.02 7.71 -1.10
N VAL A 70 7.27 7.53 -0.75
CA VAL A 70 7.71 7.65 0.64
C VAL A 70 7.69 9.09 1.13
N PRO A 71 8.18 10.11 0.37
CA PRO A 71 7.99 11.52 0.70
C PRO A 71 6.52 11.93 0.88
N MET A 72 5.61 11.42 0.04
CA MET A 72 4.19 11.69 0.19
C MET A 72 3.62 11.10 1.49
N VAL A 73 4.06 9.90 1.88
CA VAL A 73 3.68 9.30 3.17
C VAL A 73 4.18 10.17 4.32
N ILE A 74 5.44 10.61 4.29
CA ILE A 74 6.02 11.49 5.31
C ILE A 74 5.22 12.79 5.47
N GLU A 75 4.83 13.41 4.36
CA GLU A 75 4.04 14.66 4.36
C GLU A 75 2.68 14.49 5.03
N HIS A 76 2.06 13.32 4.88
CA HIS A 76 0.68 13.12 5.27
C HIS A 76 0.49 12.35 6.59
N ILE A 77 1.47 11.53 7.02
CA ILE A 77 1.31 10.59 8.13
C ILE A 77 0.84 11.24 9.43
N LYS A 78 1.26 12.48 9.71
CA LYS A 78 0.86 13.21 10.94
C LYS A 78 -0.63 13.58 11.00
N LYS A 79 -1.37 13.43 9.91
CA LYS A 79 -2.80 13.73 9.83
C LYS A 79 -3.68 12.53 10.20
N TYR A 80 -3.09 11.34 10.31
CA TYR A 80 -3.78 10.05 10.45
C TYR A 80 -3.17 9.21 11.56
N ASP A 81 -3.91 8.22 12.05
CA ASP A 81 -3.37 7.17 12.93
C ASP A 81 -2.62 6.12 12.11
N TYR A 82 -3.14 5.84 10.92
CA TYR A 82 -2.52 4.96 9.93
C TYR A 82 -2.62 5.55 8.53
N VAL A 83 -1.59 5.32 7.75
CA VAL A 83 -1.56 5.61 6.32
C VAL A 83 -1.47 4.29 5.54
N ILE A 84 -2.29 4.17 4.51
CA ILE A 84 -2.23 3.10 3.52
C ILE A 84 -1.71 3.71 2.23
N TRP A 85 -0.55 3.24 1.76
CA TRP A 85 -0.08 3.52 0.43
C TRP A 85 -0.69 2.54 -0.57
N ILE A 86 -1.09 3.02 -1.74
CA ILE A 86 -1.54 2.21 -2.86
C ILE A 86 -1.01 2.77 -4.18
N ASP A 87 -0.33 1.92 -4.97
CA ASP A 87 0.17 2.31 -6.29
C ASP A 87 -0.99 2.61 -7.27
N ALA A 88 -0.74 3.45 -8.25
CA ALA A 88 -1.75 3.87 -9.22
C ALA A 88 -2.29 2.74 -10.11
N ASP A 89 -1.57 1.62 -10.22
CA ASP A 89 -2.01 0.41 -10.92
C ASP A 89 -2.61 -0.65 -9.99
N ALA A 90 -2.93 -0.25 -8.74
CA ALA A 90 -3.58 -1.08 -7.74
C ALA A 90 -4.94 -0.49 -7.35
N HIS A 91 -5.88 -1.36 -7.00
CA HIS A 91 -7.20 -0.93 -6.53
C HIS A 91 -7.81 -1.92 -5.55
N PHE A 92 -8.60 -1.39 -4.62
CA PHE A 92 -9.40 -2.20 -3.69
C PHE A 92 -10.49 -2.99 -4.42
N TYR A 93 -10.82 -4.16 -3.88
CA TYR A 93 -12.10 -4.79 -4.15
C TYR A 93 -13.16 -4.13 -3.26
N ILE A 94 -14.21 -3.57 -3.86
CA ILE A 94 -15.19 -2.73 -3.17
C ILE A 94 -16.10 -3.50 -2.19
N ASP A 95 -16.20 -4.81 -2.35
CA ASP A 95 -16.97 -5.72 -1.50
C ASP A 95 -16.22 -6.16 -0.23
N LYS A 96 -14.92 -5.84 -0.13
CA LYS A 96 -14.11 -6.17 1.04
C LYS A 96 -14.52 -5.43 2.31
N GLY A 97 -14.17 -6.06 3.44
CA GLY A 97 -14.25 -5.48 4.76
C GLY A 97 -13.29 -4.30 4.95
N PRO A 98 -13.34 -3.63 6.11
CA PRO A 98 -12.47 -2.51 6.42
C PRO A 98 -11.01 -2.93 6.64
N MET A 99 -10.08 -2.03 6.38
CA MET A 99 -8.65 -2.28 6.61
C MET A 99 -8.27 -2.34 8.08
N GLU A 100 -9.14 -1.84 8.95
CA GLU A 100 -9.04 -1.99 10.41
C GLU A 100 -8.93 -3.46 10.82
N ASP A 101 -9.59 -4.38 10.12
CA ASP A 101 -9.51 -5.81 10.39
C ASP A 101 -8.06 -6.29 10.29
N VAL A 102 -7.35 -5.91 9.22
CA VAL A 102 -5.92 -6.23 9.03
C VAL A 102 -5.04 -5.54 10.07
N ILE A 103 -5.30 -4.27 10.35
CA ILE A 103 -4.53 -3.47 11.31
C ILE A 103 -4.64 -4.06 12.72
N MET A 104 -5.84 -4.46 13.12
CA MET A 104 -6.11 -5.00 14.46
C MET A 104 -5.60 -6.42 14.67
N GLU A 105 -5.39 -7.19 13.60
CA GLU A 105 -4.67 -8.47 13.68
C GLU A 105 -3.17 -8.28 13.99
N HIS A 106 -2.61 -7.08 13.69
CA HIS A 106 -1.20 -6.76 13.85
C HIS A 106 -0.96 -5.45 14.64
N PRO A 107 -1.54 -5.27 15.83
CA PRO A 107 -1.59 -3.97 16.53
C PRO A 107 -0.22 -3.46 17.01
N SER A 108 0.74 -4.37 17.17
CA SER A 108 2.13 -4.03 17.55
C SER A 108 3.02 -3.67 16.36
N SER A 109 2.58 -3.93 15.13
CA SER A 109 3.37 -3.66 13.94
C SER A 109 3.26 -2.18 13.55
N HIS A 110 4.41 -1.57 13.27
CA HIS A 110 4.48 -0.21 12.74
C HIS A 110 4.32 -0.18 11.24
N PHE A 111 4.74 -1.26 10.56
CA PHE A 111 4.54 -1.46 9.14
C PHE A 111 3.88 -2.82 8.89
N ILE A 112 2.94 -2.85 7.96
CA ILE A 112 2.35 -4.07 7.43
C ILE A 112 2.62 -4.08 5.93
N PHE A 113 3.42 -5.03 5.48
CA PHE A 113 3.78 -5.24 4.09
C PHE A 113 3.11 -6.50 3.55
N SER A 114 3.14 -6.66 2.25
CA SER A 114 2.78 -7.89 1.54
C SER A 114 4.01 -8.50 0.89
N GLU A 115 4.09 -9.83 0.89
CA GLU A 115 5.02 -10.53 0.01
C GLU A 115 4.76 -10.17 -1.46
N ASP A 116 5.82 -10.14 -2.25
CA ASP A 116 5.79 -10.04 -3.70
C ASP A 116 5.45 -11.40 -4.34
N ILE A 117 5.55 -11.50 -5.65
CA ILE A 117 5.32 -12.74 -6.38
C ILE A 117 6.29 -13.83 -5.90
N PRO A 118 5.81 -15.07 -5.60
CA PRO A 118 6.66 -16.13 -5.06
C PRO A 118 7.80 -16.56 -5.99
N ASP A 119 7.65 -16.37 -7.30
CA ASP A 119 8.60 -16.77 -8.34
C ASP A 119 9.52 -15.63 -8.79
N ILE A 120 10.03 -14.84 -7.84
CA ILE A 120 11.03 -13.81 -8.17
C ILE A 120 12.29 -14.49 -8.72
N PRO A 121 12.84 -14.04 -9.86
CA PRO A 121 14.06 -14.60 -10.42
C PRO A 121 15.20 -14.60 -9.38
N PRO A 122 16.01 -15.69 -9.31
CA PRO A 122 17.07 -15.84 -8.31
C PRO A 122 18.07 -14.68 -8.26
N GLU A 123 18.30 -13.98 -9.38
CA GLU A 123 19.15 -12.80 -9.46
C GLU A 123 18.66 -11.65 -8.57
N PHE A 124 17.35 -11.48 -8.41
CA PHE A 124 16.79 -10.46 -7.50
C PHE A 124 16.85 -10.90 -6.03
N ILE A 125 16.80 -12.22 -5.77
CA ILE A 125 16.93 -12.78 -4.43
C ILE A 125 18.39 -12.73 -3.96
N ALA A 126 19.36 -12.93 -4.87
CA ALA A 126 20.79 -12.96 -4.56
C ALA A 126 21.33 -11.65 -3.95
N GLU A 127 20.66 -10.53 -4.19
CA GLU A 127 20.99 -9.23 -3.58
C GLU A 127 20.38 -9.04 -2.18
N GLY A 128 19.81 -10.10 -1.59
CA GLY A 128 19.16 -10.05 -0.27
C GLY A 128 17.80 -9.38 -0.30
N CYS A 129 17.19 -9.24 -1.47
CA CYS A 129 15.83 -8.80 -1.60
C CYS A 129 14.91 -9.92 -1.13
N LEU A 130 14.40 -9.80 0.07
CA LEU A 130 13.15 -10.46 0.41
C LEU A 130 12.06 -9.87 -0.48
N SER A 131 11.07 -10.67 -0.75
CA SER A 131 9.98 -10.32 -1.64
C SER A 131 8.94 -9.41 -0.96
N ILE A 132 9.36 -8.29 -0.36
CA ILE A 132 8.40 -7.25 0.06
C ILE A 132 8.00 -6.46 -1.17
N ASN A 133 6.71 -6.42 -1.47
CA ASN A 133 6.14 -5.53 -2.47
C ASN A 133 5.69 -4.22 -1.83
N THR A 134 6.06 -3.09 -2.43
CA THR A 134 5.74 -1.73 -1.95
C THR A 134 4.59 -1.06 -2.69
N GLY A 135 3.91 -1.77 -3.58
CA GLY A 135 2.72 -1.25 -4.25
C GLY A 135 1.52 -1.09 -3.33
N LEU A 136 1.57 -1.79 -2.18
CA LEU A 136 0.70 -1.59 -1.04
C LEU A 136 1.48 -1.77 0.25
N PHE A 137 1.36 -0.83 1.17
CA PHE A 137 1.77 -1.02 2.56
C PHE A 137 0.95 -0.14 3.49
N ILE A 138 0.90 -0.55 4.76
CA ILE A 138 0.25 0.20 5.82
C ILE A 138 1.33 0.64 6.80
N VAL A 139 1.26 1.89 7.24
CA VAL A 139 2.18 2.44 8.22
C VAL A 139 1.43 3.15 9.34
N LYS A 140 1.80 2.82 10.57
CA LYS A 140 1.28 3.45 11.79
C LYS A 140 2.00 4.77 12.04
N ASN A 141 1.29 5.80 12.48
CA ASN A 141 1.88 7.08 12.85
C ASN A 141 2.58 6.99 14.21
N THR A 142 3.87 6.75 14.19
CA THR A 142 4.74 6.69 15.38
C THR A 142 6.08 7.35 15.09
N PRO A 143 6.85 7.79 16.12
CA PRO A 143 8.20 8.31 15.94
C PRO A 143 9.14 7.33 15.24
N GLU A 144 9.02 6.03 15.54
CA GLU A 144 9.81 4.97 14.94
C GLU A 144 9.50 4.79 13.46
N SER A 145 8.22 4.88 13.08
CA SER A 145 7.82 4.88 11.67
C SER A 145 8.39 6.07 10.91
N GLU A 146 8.42 7.23 11.54
CA GLU A 146 8.98 8.45 10.95
C GLU A 146 10.49 8.30 10.71
N GLU A 147 11.24 7.71 11.65
CA GLU A 147 12.66 7.41 11.50
C GLU A 147 12.89 6.48 10.30
N ILE A 148 12.13 5.38 10.21
CA ILE A 148 12.22 4.41 9.12
C ILE A 148 11.89 5.07 7.77
N LEU A 149 10.80 5.84 7.68
CA LEU A 149 10.38 6.52 6.45
C LEU A 149 11.43 7.53 5.98
N ASN A 150 12.02 8.32 6.89
CA ASN A 150 13.07 9.28 6.55
C ASN A 150 14.34 8.56 6.07
N LYS A 151 14.74 7.46 6.71
CA LYS A 151 15.86 6.64 6.26
C LYS A 151 15.60 6.06 4.87
N TRP A 152 14.40 5.53 4.64
CA TRP A 152 13.99 4.98 3.35
C TRP A 152 13.99 6.03 2.23
N ALA A 153 13.42 7.22 2.50
CA ALA A 153 13.27 8.25 1.48
C ALA A 153 14.57 9.00 1.15
N TYR A 154 15.40 9.29 2.16
CA TYR A 154 16.43 10.33 2.06
C TYR A 154 17.86 9.86 2.35
N ASP A 155 18.08 8.58 2.60
CA ASP A 155 19.43 8.07 2.80
C ASP A 155 20.17 7.90 1.46
N ASP A 156 21.20 8.72 1.26
CA ASP A 156 21.97 8.73 0.02
C ASP A 156 22.81 7.44 -0.15
N ASP A 157 23.27 6.83 0.93
CA ASP A 157 24.04 5.59 0.86
C ASP A 157 23.15 4.43 0.36
N LEU A 158 21.90 4.34 0.87
CA LEU A 158 20.93 3.35 0.42
C LEU A 158 20.48 3.64 -1.02
N PHE A 159 20.23 4.90 -1.37
CA PHE A 159 19.90 5.28 -2.74
C PHE A 159 21.01 4.97 -3.74
N ASN A 160 22.26 5.23 -3.37
CA ASN A 160 23.43 4.99 -4.22
C ASN A 160 23.76 3.51 -4.45
N LEU A 161 23.14 2.59 -3.71
CA LEU A 161 23.25 1.15 -3.98
C LEU A 161 22.62 0.77 -5.34
N ARG A 162 21.77 1.62 -5.91
CA ARG A 162 21.10 1.39 -7.21
C ARG A 162 20.43 0.02 -7.30
N LEU A 163 19.75 -0.36 -6.23
CA LEU A 163 19.07 -1.65 -6.13
C LEU A 163 17.96 -1.78 -7.18
N SER A 164 17.72 -2.99 -7.62
CA SER A 164 16.59 -3.32 -8.50
C SER A 164 15.28 -2.93 -7.81
N CYS A 165 14.28 -2.54 -8.61
CA CYS A 165 12.96 -2.11 -8.11
C CYS A 165 13.00 -0.87 -7.21
N TRP A 166 14.00 0.01 -7.36
CA TRP A 166 14.06 1.36 -6.79
C TRP A 166 13.77 1.42 -5.28
N ASP A 167 12.70 2.06 -4.89
CA ASP A 167 12.25 2.19 -3.51
C ASP A 167 11.97 0.84 -2.83
N GLN A 168 11.42 -0.11 -3.57
CA GLN A 168 11.17 -1.48 -3.09
C GLN A 168 12.47 -2.21 -2.78
N GLY A 169 13.50 -2.07 -3.62
CA GLY A 169 14.82 -2.65 -3.35
C GLY A 169 15.43 -2.11 -2.06
N VAL A 170 15.29 -0.81 -1.82
CA VAL A 170 15.81 -0.16 -0.61
C VAL A 170 15.11 -0.67 0.65
N VAL A 171 13.78 -0.74 0.68
CA VAL A 171 13.08 -1.24 1.88
C VAL A 171 13.37 -2.72 2.14
N ASN A 172 13.52 -3.53 1.09
CA ASN A 172 13.94 -4.92 1.22
C ASN A 172 15.36 -5.00 1.84
N LYS A 173 16.29 -4.17 1.38
CA LYS A 173 17.63 -4.08 1.98
C LYS A 173 17.56 -3.68 3.45
N MET A 174 16.79 -2.64 3.78
CA MET A 174 16.58 -2.21 5.16
C MET A 174 16.00 -3.32 6.04
N TYR A 175 15.06 -4.09 5.51
CA TYR A 175 14.44 -5.21 6.22
C TYR A 175 15.45 -6.31 6.52
N VAL A 176 16.24 -6.74 5.52
CA VAL A 176 17.28 -7.78 5.68
C VAL A 176 18.33 -7.36 6.69
N THR A 177 18.81 -6.13 6.61
CA THR A 177 19.82 -5.59 7.51
C THR A 177 19.25 -5.11 8.85
N ASN A 178 17.96 -5.16 9.04
CA ASN A 178 17.21 -4.64 10.18
C ASN A 178 17.54 -3.17 10.50
N THR A 179 17.73 -2.37 9.44
CA THR A 179 18.03 -0.94 9.55
C THR A 179 16.86 -0.22 10.25
N CYS A 180 17.16 0.65 11.23
CA CYS A 180 16.18 1.30 12.10
C CYS A 180 15.21 0.30 12.75
N ARG A 181 15.62 -0.96 12.96
CA ARG A 181 14.78 -2.04 13.49
C ARG A 181 13.53 -2.35 12.66
N LEU A 182 13.54 -2.06 11.36
CA LEU A 182 12.41 -2.23 10.48
C LEU A 182 11.79 -3.64 10.57
N ARG A 183 12.64 -4.68 10.55
CA ARG A 183 12.16 -6.07 10.63
C ARG A 183 11.46 -6.37 11.96
N ASP A 184 11.97 -5.84 13.07
CA ASP A 184 11.40 -6.07 14.40
C ASP A 184 10.09 -5.35 14.60
N GLN A 185 9.80 -4.30 13.80
CA GLN A 185 8.65 -3.42 13.89
C GLN A 185 7.66 -3.61 12.75
N SER A 186 7.85 -4.62 11.92
CA SER A 186 6.96 -4.87 10.80
C SER A 186 6.49 -6.32 10.73
N VAL A 187 5.40 -6.51 10.04
CA VAL A 187 4.93 -7.82 9.57
C VAL A 187 4.89 -7.82 8.04
N VAL A 188 5.33 -8.92 7.45
CA VAL A 188 5.18 -9.19 6.02
C VAL A 188 4.15 -10.29 5.87
N LEU A 189 2.98 -9.94 5.36
CA LEU A 189 1.89 -10.88 5.17
C LEU A 189 2.14 -11.73 3.93
N PRO A 190 1.74 -13.01 3.97
CA PRO A 190 1.92 -13.90 2.83
C PRO A 190 1.30 -13.34 1.55
N TYR A 191 1.87 -13.75 0.41
CA TYR A 191 1.32 -13.47 -0.91
C TYR A 191 -0.19 -13.81 -0.97
N ASN A 192 -0.97 -12.97 -1.64
CA ASN A 192 -2.42 -13.08 -1.78
C ASN A 192 -3.27 -12.84 -0.51
N VAL A 193 -2.71 -12.36 0.59
CA VAL A 193 -3.49 -11.92 1.75
C VAL A 193 -3.97 -10.47 1.54
N LEU A 194 -3.05 -9.53 1.36
CA LEU A 194 -3.42 -8.12 1.11
C LEU A 194 -3.67 -7.84 -0.36
N GLN A 195 -2.77 -8.28 -1.22
CA GLN A 195 -2.80 -7.99 -2.65
C GLN A 195 -2.53 -9.22 -3.49
N ASN A 196 -3.02 -9.21 -4.72
CA ASN A 196 -2.65 -10.17 -5.73
C ASN A 196 -2.38 -9.51 -7.08
N PHE A 197 -1.65 -10.20 -7.94
CA PHE A 197 -1.27 -9.75 -9.29
C PHE A 197 -2.05 -10.49 -10.38
N GLU A 198 -2.82 -11.49 -10.04
CA GLU A 198 -3.54 -12.35 -10.98
C GLU A 198 -4.93 -11.80 -11.33
N MET A 199 -5.38 -12.08 -12.55
CA MET A 199 -6.73 -11.69 -13.02
C MET A 199 -7.85 -12.47 -12.32
N GLU A 200 -7.58 -13.75 -12.03
CA GLU A 200 -8.49 -14.66 -11.35
C GLU A 200 -7.72 -15.38 -10.25
N THR A 201 -8.15 -15.21 -9.02
CA THR A 201 -7.54 -15.84 -7.86
C THR A 201 -8.56 -16.67 -7.09
N LYS A 202 -8.10 -17.77 -6.52
CA LYS A 202 -8.85 -18.54 -5.52
C LYS A 202 -8.77 -17.89 -4.12
N HIS A 203 -7.87 -16.95 -3.97
CA HIS A 203 -7.68 -16.18 -2.76
C HIS A 203 -8.64 -14.99 -2.72
N ASP A 204 -8.82 -14.42 -1.56
CA ASP A 204 -9.74 -13.34 -1.30
C ASP A 204 -9.01 -12.08 -0.77
N PRO A 205 -8.05 -11.51 -1.55
CA PRO A 205 -7.26 -10.36 -1.14
C PRO A 205 -8.09 -9.08 -1.08
N TYR A 206 -7.56 -8.06 -0.38
CA TYR A 206 -8.18 -6.74 -0.33
C TYR A 206 -7.96 -5.94 -1.61
N ILE A 207 -6.84 -6.15 -2.29
CA ILE A 207 -6.38 -5.31 -3.39
C ILE A 207 -5.94 -6.17 -4.56
N ARG A 208 -6.30 -5.71 -5.74
CA ARG A 208 -5.72 -6.15 -6.99
C ARG A 208 -4.65 -5.18 -7.43
N HIS A 209 -3.45 -5.68 -7.67
CA HIS A 209 -2.30 -4.91 -8.12
C HIS A 209 -1.85 -5.39 -9.50
N LEU A 210 -1.87 -4.53 -10.50
CA LEU A 210 -1.44 -4.81 -11.87
C LEU A 210 0.05 -4.48 -12.05
N ALA A 211 0.89 -4.96 -11.13
CA ALA A 211 2.32 -4.68 -11.09
C ALA A 211 3.06 -5.09 -12.39
N GLY A 212 4.21 -4.48 -12.61
CA GLY A 212 5.09 -4.80 -13.73
C GLY A 212 4.64 -4.24 -15.08
N GLY A 213 5.26 -4.73 -16.16
CA GLY A 213 5.04 -4.27 -17.54
C GLY A 213 3.76 -4.76 -18.20
N VAL A 214 2.64 -4.88 -17.49
CA VAL A 214 1.38 -5.38 -18.05
C VAL A 214 0.92 -4.44 -19.17
N LYS A 215 1.01 -4.89 -20.41
CA LYS A 215 0.68 -4.11 -21.63
C LYS A 215 -0.73 -3.52 -21.67
N HIS A 216 -1.62 -3.97 -20.79
CA HIS A 216 -3.04 -3.62 -20.78
C HIS A 216 -3.56 -3.14 -19.42
N LYS A 217 -2.69 -2.54 -18.57
CA LYS A 217 -3.08 -2.02 -17.24
C LYS A 217 -4.36 -1.18 -17.31
N GLY A 218 -4.38 -0.16 -18.17
CA GLY A 218 -5.52 0.73 -18.32
C GLY A 218 -6.81 -0.01 -18.70
N HIS A 219 -6.75 -0.97 -19.62
CA HIS A 219 -7.92 -1.76 -20.00
C HIS A 219 -8.43 -2.65 -18.85
N GLY A 220 -7.53 -3.27 -18.10
CA GLY A 220 -7.89 -4.09 -16.93
C GLY A 220 -8.59 -3.28 -15.85
N ILE A 221 -8.05 -2.11 -15.52
CA ILE A 221 -8.61 -1.18 -14.52
C ILE A 221 -9.97 -0.66 -14.99
N GLU A 222 -10.09 -0.23 -16.24
CA GLU A 222 -11.35 0.26 -16.82
C GLU A 222 -12.45 -0.81 -16.82
N LYS A 223 -12.11 -2.07 -17.15
CA LYS A 223 -13.04 -3.20 -17.10
C LYS A 223 -13.57 -3.43 -15.68
N MET A 224 -12.71 -3.35 -14.67
CA MET A 224 -13.11 -3.50 -13.26
C MET A 224 -14.00 -2.35 -12.81
N PHE A 225 -13.67 -1.11 -13.17
CA PHE A 225 -14.49 0.04 -12.83
C PHE A 225 -15.91 -0.08 -13.39
N ARG A 226 -16.06 -0.46 -14.67
CA ARG A 226 -17.37 -0.71 -15.28
C ARG A 226 -18.14 -1.84 -14.59
N ARG A 227 -17.46 -2.88 -14.11
CA ARG A 227 -18.08 -3.95 -13.34
C ARG A 227 -18.64 -3.42 -12.01
N TYR A 228 -17.87 -2.63 -11.28
CA TYR A 228 -18.29 -2.05 -10.01
C TYR A 228 -19.47 -1.07 -10.16
N LEU A 229 -19.47 -0.24 -11.20
CA LEU A 229 -20.61 0.64 -11.47
C LEU A 229 -21.91 -0.16 -11.68
N LYS A 230 -21.84 -1.27 -12.41
CA LYS A 230 -23.01 -2.15 -12.61
C LYS A 230 -23.49 -2.80 -11.31
N GLN A 231 -22.58 -3.17 -10.41
CA GLN A 231 -22.97 -3.72 -9.10
C GLN A 231 -23.71 -2.66 -8.27
N ILE A 232 -23.19 -1.46 -8.19
CA ILE A 232 -23.81 -0.34 -7.46
C ILE A 232 -25.20 -0.01 -8.01
N GLU A 233 -25.39 -0.07 -9.35
CA GLU A 233 -26.69 0.16 -10.00
C GLU A 233 -27.72 -0.95 -9.71
N GLN A 234 -27.26 -2.17 -9.38
CA GLN A 234 -28.14 -3.30 -9.05
C GLN A 234 -28.51 -3.36 -7.56
N ASP A 235 -27.69 -2.77 -6.69
CA ASP A 235 -27.87 -2.75 -5.23
C ASP A 235 -28.74 -1.54 -4.76
N ASN A 236 -29.07 -0.60 -5.65
CA ASN A 236 -29.97 0.55 -5.44
C ASN A 236 -31.34 0.32 -6.11
#